data_91604ec0290718030018f91b9347a430
#
_entry.id   91604ec0290718030018f91b9347a430
#
_cell.length_a   1.000
_cell.length_b   1.000
_cell.length_c   1.000
_cell.angle_alpha   90.00
_cell.angle_beta   90.00
_cell.angle_gamma   90.00
#
_symmetry.space_group_name_H-M   'P 1'
#
loop_
_entity.id
_entity.type
_entity.pdbx_description
1 polymer ?
#
loop_
_entity_poly.entity_id
_entity_poly.type
_entity_poly.pdbx_seq_one_letter_code
_entity_poly.pdbx_strand_id
1 'polypeptide(L)'
;MNWQPDRSSPISLSEQIRDWIILQIQNGDWPAGTKLPPQRKLALSLGVNRSTLQEAIDELKADGLLSSRAGSATVVANDSWDLLVKQKQPNWQQYIEAGIHKSNYQTIQLINEFEQDASVIRLGTGELSPSLLPAEAIRESLGSLPLDGKHLGYSSPQGSLSLRQAICDYVKKRGIRTTPEHICIVSGGLQALQLIALGLLETGSLIFQNETSYLNSVHTFQSFGMNLFGLSDYQFTAERLRHIHRRRQAILYTIPTLHNPTGKCMTMAEKTSLYRLCEAEKLPLIEDDVYFELMFEQEQAGPAIKALDQSGQVVYIGSVSKTLSPGLRIGWVIASTPVIQRLADIKMQMDYGSSAISQQIVEHWLRTGLYESHIRQLREELRSRAALMEKLLNQYFGETATWDSPRGGFYIWLRFHEPIVTTELFMRLLKKKVLINPGYIYGPNEGHHIRLSYAYCSEEELVQGMEILYRETCVL
;
A
#
# COMPACT_ATOMS: atom_id res chain seq x y z
N MET A 1 -46.44 -30.46 4.71
CA MET A 1 -46.32 -29.02 4.55
C MET A 1 -47.61 -28.42 5.15
N ASN A 2 -47.49 -27.69 6.29
CA ASN A 2 -48.66 -27.14 7.02
C ASN A 2 -48.84 -25.64 6.80
N TRP A 3 -48.12 -25.03 5.82
CA TRP A 3 -48.27 -23.64 5.51
C TRP A 3 -49.28 -23.42 4.35
N GLN A 4 -50.13 -22.42 4.49
CA GLN A 4 -51.04 -21.94 3.44
C GLN A 4 -51.04 -20.42 3.43
N PRO A 5 -51.18 -19.78 2.25
CA PRO A 5 -51.23 -18.33 2.14
C PRO A 5 -52.51 -17.75 2.79
N ASP A 6 -52.33 -16.60 3.46
CA ASP A 6 -53.42 -15.87 4.12
C ASP A 6 -54.23 -15.05 3.09
N ARG A 7 -55.51 -15.42 2.92
CA ARG A 7 -56.44 -14.75 1.99
C ARG A 7 -56.95 -13.41 2.51
N SER A 8 -56.75 -13.11 3.79
CA SER A 8 -57.13 -11.83 4.40
C SER A 8 -56.01 -10.78 4.35
N SER A 9 -54.80 -11.18 3.96
CA SER A 9 -53.62 -10.29 3.84
C SER A 9 -53.79 -9.33 2.65
N PRO A 10 -53.31 -8.07 2.75
CA PRO A 10 -53.21 -7.16 1.63
C PRO A 10 -52.18 -7.58 0.56
N ILE A 11 -51.33 -8.53 0.87
CA ILE A 11 -50.29 -9.09 -0.05
C ILE A 11 -50.95 -10.13 -0.93
N SER A 12 -50.66 -10.12 -2.24
CA SER A 12 -51.22 -11.09 -3.19
C SER A 12 -50.82 -12.52 -2.83
N LEU A 13 -51.68 -13.49 -3.18
CA LEU A 13 -51.36 -14.93 -2.89
C LEU A 13 -50.14 -15.39 -3.67
N SER A 14 -49.85 -14.86 -4.84
CA SER A 14 -48.63 -15.15 -5.61
C SER A 14 -47.36 -14.66 -4.90
N GLU A 15 -47.36 -13.42 -4.36
CA GLU A 15 -46.26 -12.88 -3.60
C GLU A 15 -46.01 -13.66 -2.31
N GLN A 16 -47.05 -14.02 -1.57
CA GLN A 16 -46.92 -14.83 -0.35
C GLN A 16 -46.31 -16.21 -0.65
N ILE A 17 -46.68 -16.85 -1.76
CA ILE A 17 -46.14 -18.12 -2.19
C ILE A 17 -44.68 -17.95 -2.62
N ARG A 18 -44.34 -16.87 -3.36
CA ARG A 18 -42.99 -16.52 -3.74
C ARG A 18 -42.09 -16.41 -2.51
N ASP A 19 -42.52 -15.61 -1.54
CA ASP A 19 -41.76 -15.33 -0.31
C ASP A 19 -41.64 -16.61 0.54
N TRP A 20 -42.65 -17.44 0.59
CA TRP A 20 -42.56 -18.74 1.26
C TRP A 20 -41.58 -19.69 0.58
N ILE A 21 -41.53 -19.78 -0.77
CA ILE A 21 -40.55 -20.60 -1.49
C ILE A 21 -39.13 -20.06 -1.23
N ILE A 22 -38.95 -18.74 -1.26
CA ILE A 22 -37.68 -18.11 -0.90
C ILE A 22 -37.25 -18.53 0.50
N LEU A 23 -38.16 -18.52 1.47
CA LEU A 23 -37.87 -18.92 2.85
C LEU A 23 -37.43 -20.40 2.96
N GLN A 24 -38.08 -21.32 2.19
CA GLN A 24 -37.67 -22.74 2.16
C GLN A 24 -36.25 -22.91 1.61
N ILE A 25 -35.87 -22.12 0.58
CA ILE A 25 -34.52 -22.15 0.02
C ILE A 25 -33.52 -21.55 1.03
N GLN A 26 -33.86 -20.43 1.67
CA GLN A 26 -33.02 -19.75 2.67
C GLN A 26 -32.75 -20.58 3.92
N ASN A 27 -33.75 -21.32 4.39
CA ASN A 27 -33.62 -22.19 5.56
C ASN A 27 -32.88 -23.51 5.25
N GLY A 28 -32.60 -23.78 3.97
CA GLY A 28 -31.96 -25.01 3.54
C GLY A 28 -32.92 -26.22 3.42
N ASP A 29 -34.24 -25.99 3.58
CA ASP A 29 -35.24 -27.04 3.40
C ASP A 29 -35.29 -27.50 1.93
N TRP A 30 -35.02 -26.57 1.00
CA TRP A 30 -34.88 -26.81 -0.43
C TRP A 30 -33.51 -26.38 -0.94
N PRO A 31 -32.45 -27.19 -0.76
CA PRO A 31 -31.13 -26.85 -1.24
C PRO A 31 -31.05 -26.79 -2.78
N ALA A 32 -30.00 -26.16 -3.30
CA ALA A 32 -29.73 -26.08 -4.74
C ALA A 32 -29.81 -27.44 -5.42
N GLY A 33 -30.44 -27.52 -6.58
CA GLY A 33 -30.71 -28.75 -7.30
C GLY A 33 -31.97 -29.52 -6.83
N THR A 34 -32.65 -29.09 -5.74
CA THR A 34 -33.89 -29.70 -5.27
C THR A 34 -35.00 -29.56 -6.31
N LYS A 35 -35.66 -30.65 -6.65
CA LYS A 35 -36.83 -30.65 -7.53
C LYS A 35 -38.08 -30.28 -6.74
N LEU A 36 -38.73 -29.20 -7.18
CA LEU A 36 -40.02 -28.81 -6.60
C LEU A 36 -41.08 -29.91 -6.87
N PRO A 37 -42.04 -30.10 -5.94
CA PRO A 37 -43.17 -31.00 -6.19
C PRO A 37 -43.91 -30.59 -7.49
N PRO A 38 -44.49 -31.56 -8.20
CA PRO A 38 -45.28 -31.24 -9.39
C PRO A 38 -46.29 -30.11 -9.11
N GLN A 39 -46.34 -29.09 -9.95
CA GLN A 39 -47.13 -27.89 -9.72
C GLN A 39 -48.58 -28.17 -9.32
N ARG A 40 -49.20 -29.21 -9.91
CA ARG A 40 -50.56 -29.61 -9.56
C ARG A 40 -50.68 -30.08 -8.08
N LYS A 41 -49.66 -30.81 -7.59
CA LYS A 41 -49.64 -31.27 -6.19
C LYS A 41 -49.33 -30.12 -5.23
N LEU A 42 -48.39 -29.25 -5.62
CA LEU A 42 -47.99 -28.11 -4.81
C LEU A 42 -49.17 -27.09 -4.69
N ALA A 43 -49.86 -26.74 -5.79
CA ALA A 43 -51.00 -25.88 -5.75
C ALA A 43 -52.13 -26.41 -4.86
N LEU A 44 -52.36 -27.73 -4.92
CA LEU A 44 -53.36 -28.40 -4.07
C LEU A 44 -52.99 -28.32 -2.58
N SER A 45 -51.71 -28.56 -2.24
CA SER A 45 -51.22 -28.49 -0.85
C SER A 45 -51.27 -27.07 -0.27
N LEU A 46 -51.09 -26.06 -1.12
CA LEU A 46 -51.14 -24.65 -0.72
C LEU A 46 -52.57 -24.05 -0.78
N GLY A 47 -53.55 -24.82 -1.24
CA GLY A 47 -54.95 -24.40 -1.34
C GLY A 47 -55.19 -23.24 -2.36
N VAL A 48 -54.38 -23.19 -3.43
CA VAL A 48 -54.45 -22.14 -4.45
C VAL A 48 -54.70 -22.68 -5.87
N ASN A 49 -55.05 -21.80 -6.78
CA ASN A 49 -55.18 -22.10 -8.19
C ASN A 49 -53.78 -22.32 -8.82
N ARG A 50 -53.75 -23.16 -9.86
CA ARG A 50 -52.51 -23.45 -10.59
C ARG A 50 -51.92 -22.17 -11.23
N SER A 51 -52.76 -21.25 -11.71
CA SER A 51 -52.28 -19.96 -12.27
C SER A 51 -51.56 -19.10 -11.24
N THR A 52 -52.07 -18.99 -10.01
CA THR A 52 -51.42 -18.23 -8.91
C THR A 52 -50.05 -18.82 -8.53
N LEU A 53 -49.96 -20.14 -8.48
CA LEU A 53 -48.67 -20.81 -8.24
C LEU A 53 -47.71 -20.64 -9.42
N GLN A 54 -48.25 -20.67 -10.67
CA GLN A 54 -47.43 -20.48 -11.88
C GLN A 54 -46.82 -19.09 -11.91
N GLU A 55 -47.58 -18.07 -11.59
CA GLU A 55 -47.14 -16.68 -11.50
C GLU A 55 -45.96 -16.55 -10.53
N ALA A 56 -46.10 -17.07 -9.30
CA ALA A 56 -45.02 -17.08 -8.32
C ALA A 56 -43.75 -17.84 -8.82
N ILE A 57 -43.91 -18.98 -9.51
CA ILE A 57 -42.80 -19.76 -10.06
C ILE A 57 -42.14 -19.00 -11.22
N ASP A 58 -42.90 -18.30 -12.05
CA ASP A 58 -42.31 -17.58 -13.18
C ASP A 58 -41.56 -16.32 -12.73
N GLU A 59 -42.01 -15.63 -11.69
CA GLU A 59 -41.22 -14.58 -11.00
C GLU A 59 -39.89 -15.15 -10.45
N LEU A 60 -39.96 -16.26 -9.72
CA LEU A 60 -38.75 -16.90 -9.16
C LEU A 60 -37.80 -17.42 -10.23
N LYS A 61 -38.28 -17.75 -11.42
CA LYS A 61 -37.44 -18.07 -12.58
C LYS A 61 -36.83 -16.83 -13.20
N ALA A 62 -37.58 -15.75 -13.31
CA ALA A 62 -37.09 -14.46 -13.79
C ALA A 62 -35.96 -13.92 -12.86
N ASP A 63 -36.13 -14.12 -11.56
CA ASP A 63 -35.11 -13.80 -10.52
C ASP A 63 -33.95 -14.81 -10.49
N GLY A 64 -33.95 -15.87 -11.31
CA GLY A 64 -32.90 -16.86 -11.37
C GLY A 64 -32.85 -17.83 -10.18
N LEU A 65 -33.81 -17.79 -9.26
CA LEU A 65 -33.89 -18.69 -8.09
C LEU A 65 -34.37 -20.10 -8.44
N LEU A 66 -35.18 -20.21 -9.47
CA LEU A 66 -35.65 -21.47 -10.02
C LEU A 66 -35.24 -21.62 -11.49
N SER A 67 -35.03 -22.86 -11.92
CA SER A 67 -34.78 -23.17 -13.32
C SER A 67 -35.64 -24.37 -13.78
N SER A 68 -36.02 -24.40 -15.07
CA SER A 68 -36.66 -25.57 -15.68
C SER A 68 -36.22 -25.67 -17.13
N ARG A 69 -35.95 -26.90 -17.61
CA ARG A 69 -35.80 -27.20 -19.04
C ARG A 69 -37.15 -27.68 -19.56
N ALA A 70 -37.47 -27.41 -20.82
CA ALA A 70 -38.72 -27.85 -21.46
C ALA A 70 -38.96 -29.35 -21.24
N GLY A 71 -40.09 -29.70 -20.67
CA GLY A 71 -40.46 -31.09 -20.34
C GLY A 71 -39.84 -31.67 -19.07
N SER A 72 -39.13 -30.91 -18.26
CA SER A 72 -38.51 -31.34 -17.01
C SER A 72 -39.11 -30.66 -15.76
N ALA A 73 -38.79 -31.21 -14.57
CA ALA A 73 -39.22 -30.65 -13.30
C ALA A 73 -38.58 -29.27 -13.08
N THR A 74 -39.28 -28.36 -12.38
CA THR A 74 -38.70 -27.09 -11.85
C THR A 74 -37.77 -27.45 -10.71
N VAL A 75 -36.55 -26.90 -10.74
CA VAL A 75 -35.50 -27.15 -9.73
C VAL A 75 -34.99 -25.81 -9.16
N VAL A 76 -34.54 -25.85 -7.92
CA VAL A 76 -33.80 -24.71 -7.31
C VAL A 76 -32.49 -24.54 -8.07
N ALA A 77 -32.19 -23.33 -8.55
CA ALA A 77 -31.00 -23.06 -9.34
C ALA A 77 -29.72 -23.22 -8.48
N ASN A 78 -28.62 -23.64 -9.11
CA ASN A 78 -27.36 -23.82 -8.40
C ASN A 78 -26.78 -22.51 -7.83
N ASP A 79 -27.11 -21.37 -8.47
CA ASP A 79 -26.65 -20.04 -8.07
C ASP A 79 -27.64 -19.31 -7.17
N SER A 80 -28.74 -20.01 -6.75
CA SER A 80 -29.82 -19.42 -5.96
C SER A 80 -29.35 -18.81 -4.63
N TRP A 81 -28.33 -19.41 -4.01
CA TRP A 81 -27.78 -18.91 -2.75
C TRP A 81 -27.15 -17.53 -2.89
N ASP A 82 -26.37 -17.28 -3.94
CA ASP A 82 -25.75 -15.98 -4.21
C ASP A 82 -26.79 -14.90 -4.49
N LEU A 83 -27.89 -15.24 -5.18
CA LEU A 83 -28.97 -14.31 -5.47
C LEU A 83 -29.78 -13.95 -4.22
N LEU A 84 -30.03 -14.92 -3.33
CA LEU A 84 -30.72 -14.69 -2.06
C LEU A 84 -29.88 -13.89 -1.08
N VAL A 85 -28.57 -14.12 -1.06
CA VAL A 85 -27.62 -13.33 -0.24
C VAL A 85 -27.58 -11.88 -0.71
N LYS A 86 -27.60 -11.64 -2.03
CA LYS A 86 -27.62 -10.27 -2.59
C LYS A 86 -28.86 -9.47 -2.16
N GLN A 87 -30.04 -10.08 -2.03
CA GLN A 87 -31.27 -9.37 -1.61
C GLN A 87 -31.29 -8.95 -0.13
N LYS A 88 -30.48 -9.61 0.74
CA LYS A 88 -30.40 -9.32 2.18
C LYS A 88 -29.12 -8.62 2.61
N GLN A 89 -28.21 -8.35 1.68
CA GLN A 89 -26.98 -7.64 2.04
C GLN A 89 -27.31 -6.20 2.44
N PRO A 90 -26.69 -5.70 3.52
CA PRO A 90 -26.66 -4.26 3.79
C PRO A 90 -26.15 -3.53 2.56
N ASN A 91 -26.60 -2.31 2.34
CA ASN A 91 -26.03 -1.47 1.28
C ASN A 91 -24.60 -1.05 1.67
N TRP A 92 -23.63 -1.98 1.50
CA TRP A 92 -22.23 -1.75 1.82
C TRP A 92 -21.66 -0.53 1.11
N GLN A 93 -22.16 -0.20 -0.10
CA GLN A 93 -21.74 0.99 -0.83
C GLN A 93 -22.02 2.27 -0.02
N GLN A 94 -23.18 2.37 0.62
CA GLN A 94 -23.51 3.49 1.50
C GLN A 94 -22.56 3.59 2.71
N TYR A 95 -22.17 2.45 3.31
CA TYR A 95 -21.20 2.43 4.41
C TYR A 95 -19.81 2.82 3.94
N ILE A 96 -19.38 2.33 2.77
CA ILE A 96 -18.08 2.65 2.16
C ILE A 96 -18.00 4.15 1.85
N GLU A 97 -19.02 4.73 1.24
CA GLU A 97 -19.07 6.16 0.89
C GLU A 97 -19.14 7.07 2.13
N ALA A 98 -19.78 6.63 3.21
CA ALA A 98 -19.82 7.36 4.48
C ALA A 98 -18.52 7.26 5.27
N GLY A 99 -17.63 6.33 4.94
CA GLY A 99 -16.35 6.13 5.62
C GLY A 99 -15.37 7.29 5.38
N ILE A 100 -14.47 7.50 6.33
CA ILE A 100 -13.39 8.53 6.23
C ILE A 100 -12.41 8.17 5.12
N HIS A 101 -12.16 6.87 4.91
CA HIS A 101 -11.24 6.38 3.92
C HIS A 101 -11.77 6.65 2.50
N LYS A 102 -10.98 7.36 1.71
CA LYS A 102 -11.25 7.57 0.28
C LYS A 102 -10.44 6.57 -0.53
N SER A 103 -11.09 5.97 -1.53
CA SER A 103 -10.42 5.09 -2.48
C SER A 103 -9.22 5.80 -3.11
N ASN A 104 -8.15 5.05 -3.38
CA ASN A 104 -7.06 5.53 -4.21
C ASN A 104 -7.55 5.90 -5.61
N TYR A 105 -6.79 6.73 -6.32
CA TYR A 105 -7.04 6.97 -7.74
C TYR A 105 -7.11 5.65 -8.51
N GLN A 106 -7.96 5.58 -9.51
CA GLN A 106 -8.13 4.39 -10.35
C GLN A 106 -6.80 3.86 -10.89
N THR A 107 -5.90 4.76 -11.30
CA THR A 107 -4.54 4.38 -11.75
C THR A 107 -3.76 3.62 -10.68
N ILE A 108 -3.84 4.02 -9.41
CA ILE A 108 -3.15 3.34 -8.30
C ILE A 108 -3.77 1.97 -8.03
N GLN A 109 -5.10 1.85 -8.13
CA GLN A 109 -5.78 0.55 -8.00
C GLN A 109 -5.33 -0.42 -9.09
N LEU A 110 -5.26 0.05 -10.34
CA LEU A 110 -4.75 -0.75 -11.46
C LEU A 110 -3.27 -1.12 -11.27
N ILE A 111 -2.41 -0.19 -10.79
CA ILE A 111 -1.02 -0.51 -10.47
C ILE A 111 -0.96 -1.66 -9.46
N ASN A 112 -1.68 -1.57 -8.34
CA ASN A 112 -1.69 -2.60 -7.31
C ASN A 112 -2.22 -3.95 -7.82
N GLU A 113 -3.23 -3.94 -8.68
CA GLU A 113 -3.79 -5.13 -9.31
C GLU A 113 -2.78 -5.81 -10.25
N PHE A 114 -2.20 -5.04 -11.17
CA PHE A 114 -1.30 -5.58 -12.19
C PHE A 114 0.12 -5.85 -11.68
N GLU A 115 0.51 -5.32 -10.52
CA GLU A 115 1.73 -5.75 -9.82
C GLU A 115 1.68 -7.21 -9.36
N GLN A 116 0.52 -7.87 -9.36
CA GLN A 116 0.39 -9.30 -9.06
C GLN A 116 0.40 -10.20 -10.31
N ASP A 117 0.28 -9.65 -11.51
CA ASP A 117 0.31 -10.39 -12.77
C ASP A 117 1.77 -10.61 -13.23
N ALA A 118 2.24 -11.86 -13.17
CA ALA A 118 3.61 -12.22 -13.58
C ALA A 118 3.88 -12.02 -15.08
N SER A 119 2.84 -11.82 -15.91
CA SER A 119 3.01 -11.55 -17.36
C SER A 119 3.27 -10.07 -17.69
N VAL A 120 3.27 -9.20 -16.68
CA VAL A 120 3.43 -7.75 -16.83
C VAL A 120 4.85 -7.32 -16.55
N ILE A 121 5.47 -6.62 -17.48
CA ILE A 121 6.78 -5.96 -17.31
C ILE A 121 6.58 -4.73 -16.43
N ARG A 122 7.21 -4.71 -15.25
CA ARG A 122 6.94 -3.74 -14.18
C ARG A 122 8.00 -2.64 -14.13
N LEU A 123 7.99 -1.72 -15.09
CA LEU A 123 8.95 -0.61 -15.15
C LEU A 123 8.80 0.43 -14.02
N GLY A 124 7.70 0.42 -13.27
CA GLY A 124 7.44 1.41 -12.20
C GLY A 124 7.52 0.86 -10.78
N THR A 125 7.61 -0.47 -10.58
CA THR A 125 7.47 -1.12 -9.27
C THR A 125 8.58 -0.73 -8.30
N GLY A 126 8.19 -0.39 -7.08
CA GLY A 126 9.07 0.07 -6.00
C GLY A 126 9.59 -1.03 -5.09
N GLU A 127 9.95 -2.19 -5.66
CA GLU A 127 10.46 -3.36 -4.95
C GLU A 127 11.71 -3.91 -5.63
N LEU A 128 12.45 -4.73 -4.90
CA LEU A 128 13.54 -5.51 -5.46
C LEU A 128 12.99 -6.69 -6.26
N SER A 129 13.68 -7.03 -7.36
CA SER A 129 13.46 -8.31 -8.03
C SER A 129 13.57 -9.47 -7.04
N PRO A 130 12.73 -10.51 -7.17
CA PRO A 130 12.89 -11.73 -6.38
C PRO A 130 14.31 -12.32 -6.43
N SER A 131 15.01 -12.15 -7.55
CA SER A 131 16.42 -12.60 -7.73
C SER A 131 17.44 -11.82 -6.88
N LEU A 132 17.09 -10.60 -6.42
CA LEU A 132 17.93 -9.77 -5.56
C LEU A 132 17.67 -9.98 -4.06
N LEU A 133 16.62 -10.72 -3.72
CA LEU A 133 16.30 -11.05 -2.33
C LEU A 133 17.20 -12.20 -1.86
N PRO A 134 17.82 -12.11 -0.67
CA PRO A 134 18.75 -13.11 -0.15
C PRO A 134 18.01 -14.33 0.45
N ALA A 135 17.19 -15.02 -0.35
CA ALA A 135 16.29 -16.07 0.11
C ALA A 135 17.03 -17.24 0.79
N GLU A 136 18.15 -17.69 0.23
CA GLU A 136 18.97 -18.77 0.81
C GLU A 136 19.55 -18.37 2.18
N ALA A 137 20.16 -17.20 2.26
CA ALA A 137 20.73 -16.72 3.52
C ALA A 137 19.67 -16.48 4.61
N ILE A 138 18.45 -16.04 4.22
CA ILE A 138 17.32 -15.95 5.14
C ILE A 138 16.91 -17.36 5.60
N ARG A 139 16.86 -18.36 4.71
CA ARG A 139 16.54 -19.74 5.06
C ARG A 139 17.54 -20.34 6.03
N GLU A 140 18.83 -20.15 5.79
CA GLU A 140 19.91 -20.58 6.68
C GLU A 140 19.80 -19.89 8.06
N SER A 141 19.52 -18.58 8.05
CA SER A 141 19.31 -17.81 9.29
C SER A 141 18.16 -18.39 10.11
N LEU A 142 17.02 -18.71 9.47
CA LEU A 142 15.88 -19.35 10.15
C LEU A 142 16.25 -20.66 10.85
N GLY A 143 17.10 -21.48 10.23
CA GLY A 143 17.59 -22.73 10.82
C GLY A 143 18.50 -22.53 12.05
N SER A 144 19.11 -21.37 12.20
CA SER A 144 20.04 -21.04 13.29
C SER A 144 19.40 -20.27 14.44
N LEU A 145 18.16 -19.77 14.28
CA LEU A 145 17.48 -18.99 15.31
C LEU A 145 17.07 -19.85 16.51
N PRO A 146 17.24 -19.35 17.73
CA PRO A 146 16.76 -20.02 18.95
C PRO A 146 15.24 -19.85 19.07
N LEU A 147 14.48 -20.66 18.35
CA LEU A 147 13.01 -20.65 18.38
C LEU A 147 12.49 -21.48 19.57
N ASP A 148 12.68 -20.98 20.77
CA ASP A 148 12.04 -21.55 21.98
C ASP A 148 10.66 -20.94 22.23
N GLY A 149 9.91 -21.50 23.18
CA GLY A 149 8.56 -21.03 23.50
C GLY A 149 8.47 -19.56 23.95
N LYS A 150 9.57 -18.98 24.45
CA LYS A 150 9.60 -17.56 24.84
C LYS A 150 9.62 -16.64 23.61
N HIS A 151 10.26 -17.11 22.54
CA HIS A 151 10.41 -16.36 21.28
C HIS A 151 9.17 -16.49 20.35
N LEU A 152 8.24 -17.39 20.68
CA LEU A 152 7.00 -17.61 19.91
C LEU A 152 5.78 -16.87 20.53
N GLY A 153 5.93 -16.27 21.70
CA GLY A 153 4.89 -15.45 22.34
C GLY A 153 4.81 -14.02 21.75
N TYR A 154 3.83 -13.27 22.24
CA TYR A 154 3.72 -11.84 21.91
C TYR A 154 4.96 -11.07 22.33
N SER A 155 5.50 -10.27 21.43
CA SER A 155 6.57 -9.32 21.73
C SER A 155 6.04 -8.11 22.51
N SER A 156 6.94 -7.39 23.20
CA SER A 156 6.61 -6.04 23.69
C SER A 156 6.05 -5.17 22.57
N PRO A 157 5.05 -4.31 22.82
CA PRO A 157 4.55 -3.38 21.81
C PRO A 157 5.61 -2.50 21.17
N GLN A 158 6.66 -2.13 21.92
CA GLN A 158 7.85 -1.46 21.38
C GLN A 158 8.73 -2.37 20.50
N GLY A 159 8.54 -3.68 20.54
CA GLY A 159 9.39 -4.67 19.91
C GLY A 159 10.50 -5.21 20.83
N SER A 160 11.20 -6.24 20.34
CA SER A 160 12.28 -6.93 21.03
C SER A 160 13.36 -5.95 21.51
N LEU A 161 13.76 -6.06 22.78
CA LEU A 161 14.81 -5.22 23.35
C LEU A 161 16.16 -5.47 22.63
N SER A 162 16.46 -6.72 22.32
CA SER A 162 17.71 -7.10 21.64
C SER A 162 17.79 -6.53 20.21
N LEU A 163 16.69 -6.54 19.46
CA LEU A 163 16.61 -5.88 18.14
C LEU A 163 16.78 -4.36 18.28
N ARG A 164 16.11 -3.73 19.25
CA ARG A 164 16.25 -2.29 19.49
C ARG A 164 17.69 -1.89 19.85
N GLN A 165 18.40 -2.72 20.61
CA GLN A 165 19.85 -2.55 20.88
C GLN A 165 20.67 -2.66 19.59
N ALA A 166 20.42 -3.68 18.75
CA ALA A 166 21.09 -3.82 17.47
C ALA A 166 20.86 -2.62 16.55
N ILE A 167 19.63 -2.06 16.55
CA ILE A 167 19.32 -0.85 15.79
C ILE A 167 20.06 0.37 16.35
N CYS A 168 20.24 0.50 17.68
CA CYS A 168 21.05 1.58 18.24
C CYS A 168 22.48 1.59 17.67
N ASP A 169 23.10 0.42 17.53
CA ASP A 169 24.44 0.30 16.94
C ASP A 169 24.42 0.57 15.44
N TYR A 170 23.43 0.02 14.75
CA TYR A 170 23.26 0.18 13.32
C TYR A 170 23.10 1.64 12.88
N VAL A 171 22.31 2.46 13.57
CA VAL A 171 22.04 3.84 13.17
C VAL A 171 23.17 4.81 13.49
N LYS A 172 24.20 4.38 14.23
CA LYS A 172 25.41 5.20 14.50
C LYS A 172 26.09 5.65 13.20
N LYS A 173 26.07 4.82 12.16
CA LYS A 173 26.60 5.17 10.83
C LYS A 173 25.87 6.34 10.16
N ARG A 174 24.64 6.64 10.61
CA ARG A 174 23.87 7.84 10.20
C ARG A 174 24.09 9.03 11.14
N GLY A 175 25.01 8.92 12.09
CA GLY A 175 25.27 9.93 13.11
C GLY A 175 24.22 9.97 14.23
N ILE A 176 23.25 9.06 14.23
CA ILE A 176 22.18 9.02 15.23
C ILE A 176 22.69 8.35 16.50
N ARG A 177 22.65 9.07 17.63
CA ARG A 177 22.92 8.52 18.96
C ARG A 177 21.59 8.35 19.70
N THR A 178 21.26 7.13 20.04
CA THR A 178 19.96 6.80 20.67
C THR A 178 20.10 5.63 21.65
N THR A 179 19.06 5.38 22.43
CA THR A 179 18.94 4.23 23.33
C THR A 179 17.69 3.41 22.97
N PRO A 180 17.59 2.15 23.43
CA PRO A 180 16.46 1.29 23.09
C PRO A 180 15.08 1.86 23.49
N GLU A 181 15.03 2.73 24.51
CA GLU A 181 13.78 3.37 24.98
C GLU A 181 13.22 4.36 23.98
N HIS A 182 14.05 4.87 23.07
CA HIS A 182 13.68 5.81 22.02
C HIS A 182 13.32 5.11 20.70
N ILE A 183 13.20 3.77 20.69
CA ILE A 183 12.92 2.98 19.48
C ILE A 183 11.61 2.20 19.64
N CYS A 184 10.77 2.25 18.61
CA CYS A 184 9.61 1.38 18.44
C CYS A 184 9.72 0.61 17.12
N ILE A 185 9.65 -0.73 17.19
CA ILE A 185 9.60 -1.59 16.01
C ILE A 185 8.20 -1.54 15.40
N VAL A 186 8.14 -1.42 14.08
CA VAL A 186 6.89 -1.30 13.31
C VAL A 186 6.89 -2.25 12.12
N SER A 187 5.72 -2.50 11.55
CA SER A 187 5.54 -3.35 10.35
C SER A 187 5.83 -2.56 9.06
N GLY A 188 7.06 -2.03 8.97
CA GLY A 188 7.52 -1.19 7.86
C GLY A 188 7.14 0.29 8.02
N GLY A 189 7.69 1.16 7.15
CA GLY A 189 7.52 2.61 7.23
C GLY A 189 6.05 3.07 7.16
N LEU A 190 5.21 2.36 6.40
CA LEU A 190 3.79 2.72 6.28
C LEU A 190 3.04 2.63 7.62
N GLN A 191 3.31 1.59 8.43
CA GLN A 191 2.73 1.51 9.79
C GLN A 191 3.26 2.64 10.68
N ALA A 192 4.54 3.04 10.53
CA ALA A 192 5.05 4.19 11.27
C ALA A 192 4.22 5.45 10.99
N LEU A 193 3.94 5.75 9.71
CA LEU A 193 3.12 6.89 9.31
C LEU A 193 1.69 6.80 9.84
N GLN A 194 1.09 5.60 9.83
CA GLN A 194 -0.25 5.35 10.39
C GLN A 194 -0.29 5.60 11.90
N LEU A 195 0.70 5.10 12.65
CA LEU A 195 0.80 5.30 14.09
C LEU A 195 1.02 6.78 14.45
N ILE A 196 1.83 7.50 13.67
CA ILE A 196 2.03 8.95 13.82
C ILE A 196 0.72 9.70 13.58
N ALA A 197 0.00 9.36 12.50
CA ALA A 197 -1.29 9.96 12.21
C ALA A 197 -2.29 9.78 13.35
N LEU A 198 -2.44 8.54 13.84
CA LEU A 198 -3.39 8.21 14.91
C LEU A 198 -2.97 8.73 16.29
N GLY A 199 -1.68 8.75 16.56
CA GLY A 199 -1.16 8.98 17.92
C GLY A 199 -0.78 10.41 18.24
N LEU A 200 -0.38 11.17 17.25
CA LEU A 200 0.25 12.47 17.44
C LEU A 200 -0.54 13.63 16.83
N LEU A 201 -1.48 13.33 15.92
CA LEU A 201 -2.17 14.35 15.14
C LEU A 201 -3.68 14.32 15.40
N GLU A 202 -4.30 15.48 15.37
CA GLU A 202 -5.75 15.62 15.39
C GLU A 202 -6.32 15.69 13.97
N THR A 203 -7.59 15.32 13.81
CA THR A 203 -8.29 15.45 12.52
C THR A 203 -8.21 16.90 12.01
N GLY A 204 -7.85 17.07 10.74
CA GLY A 204 -7.64 18.38 10.13
C GLY A 204 -6.22 18.92 10.25
N SER A 205 -5.29 18.21 10.92
CA SER A 205 -3.86 18.54 10.95
C SER A 205 -3.27 18.64 9.55
N LEU A 206 -2.23 19.46 9.41
CA LEU A 206 -1.55 19.69 8.14
C LEU A 206 -0.26 18.87 8.06
N ILE A 207 -0.08 18.19 6.95
CA ILE A 207 1.15 17.47 6.62
C ILE A 207 1.86 18.26 5.53
N PHE A 208 2.89 19.02 5.90
CA PHE A 208 3.75 19.67 4.92
C PHE A 208 4.66 18.65 4.26
N GLN A 209 4.79 18.73 2.95
CA GLN A 209 5.65 17.88 2.14
C GLN A 209 6.13 18.59 0.88
N ASN A 210 7.04 17.98 0.14
CA ASN A 210 7.32 18.42 -1.23
C ASN A 210 6.06 18.27 -2.09
N GLU A 211 5.86 19.14 -3.08
CA GLU A 211 4.70 19.12 -3.99
C GLU A 211 4.62 17.77 -4.71
N THR A 212 5.75 17.29 -5.24
CA THR A 212 5.92 15.94 -5.76
C THR A 212 6.38 15.04 -4.63
N SER A 213 5.54 14.09 -4.21
CA SER A 213 5.80 13.29 -3.01
C SER A 213 5.17 11.91 -3.07
N TYR A 214 5.82 10.96 -2.41
CA TYR A 214 5.30 9.61 -2.15
C TYR A 214 3.93 9.63 -1.47
N LEU A 215 3.70 10.55 -0.52
CA LEU A 215 2.43 10.61 0.21
C LEU A 215 1.23 10.91 -0.68
N ASN A 216 1.42 11.51 -1.86
CA ASN A 216 0.34 11.70 -2.82
C ASN A 216 -0.12 10.37 -3.45
N SER A 217 0.77 9.37 -3.53
CA SER A 217 0.45 8.04 -4.06
C SER A 217 -0.11 7.06 -3.01
N VAL A 218 -0.08 7.44 -1.73
CA VAL A 218 -0.63 6.64 -0.62
C VAL A 218 -1.48 7.54 0.28
N HIS A 219 -2.73 7.18 0.51
CA HIS A 219 -3.67 8.02 1.29
C HIS A 219 -3.55 7.79 2.81
N THR A 220 -2.34 7.55 3.32
CA THR A 220 -2.13 7.19 4.72
C THR A 220 -2.65 8.26 5.67
N PHE A 221 -2.23 9.51 5.50
CA PHE A 221 -2.67 10.60 6.37
C PHE A 221 -4.11 11.03 6.09
N GLN A 222 -4.51 11.06 4.83
CA GLN A 222 -5.87 11.45 4.43
C GLN A 222 -6.91 10.46 4.97
N SER A 223 -6.58 9.17 5.07
CA SER A 223 -7.45 8.14 5.64
C SER A 223 -7.73 8.35 7.14
N PHE A 224 -6.96 9.19 7.81
CA PHE A 224 -7.17 9.60 9.20
C PHE A 224 -7.63 11.06 9.32
N GLY A 225 -8.06 11.66 8.20
CA GLY A 225 -8.65 13.01 8.19
C GLY A 225 -7.64 14.16 8.19
N MET A 226 -6.34 13.91 7.93
CA MET A 226 -5.33 14.96 7.77
C MET A 226 -5.31 15.51 6.34
N ASN A 227 -4.75 16.69 6.18
CA ASN A 227 -4.63 17.38 4.91
C ASN A 227 -3.17 17.44 4.47
N LEU A 228 -2.86 16.97 3.27
CA LEU A 228 -1.55 17.16 2.67
C LEU A 228 -1.42 18.57 2.11
N PHE A 229 -0.28 19.19 2.32
CA PHE A 229 0.06 20.49 1.79
C PHE A 229 1.43 20.44 1.11
N GLY A 230 1.41 20.39 -0.22
CA GLY A 230 2.61 20.40 -1.05
C GLY A 230 3.24 21.79 -1.11
N LEU A 231 4.56 21.84 -0.93
CA LEU A 231 5.38 23.03 -1.06
C LEU A 231 6.47 22.76 -2.09
N SER A 232 6.67 23.68 -3.01
CA SER A 232 7.88 23.69 -3.83
C SER A 232 9.10 24.05 -2.97
N ASP A 233 10.30 23.69 -3.41
CA ASP A 233 11.54 23.90 -2.65
C ASP A 233 11.74 25.38 -2.24
N TYR A 234 11.25 26.34 -3.05
CA TYR A 234 11.30 27.78 -2.76
C TYR A 234 10.28 28.26 -1.72
N GLN A 235 9.34 27.42 -1.32
CA GLN A 235 8.22 27.79 -0.44
C GLN A 235 8.40 27.34 1.00
N PHE A 236 9.47 26.60 1.31
CA PHE A 236 9.82 26.22 2.68
C PHE A 236 10.44 27.42 3.41
N THR A 237 9.63 28.44 3.70
CA THR A 237 10.04 29.62 4.47
C THR A 237 9.25 29.72 5.77
N ALA A 238 9.88 30.30 6.81
CA ALA A 238 9.25 30.50 8.12
C ALA A 238 7.93 31.29 8.03
N GLU A 239 7.90 32.35 7.21
CA GLU A 239 6.72 33.18 7.01
C GLU A 239 5.56 32.37 6.42
N ARG A 240 5.84 31.58 5.37
CA ARG A 240 4.81 30.78 4.69
C ARG A 240 4.29 29.67 5.59
N LEU A 241 5.15 28.95 6.29
CA LEU A 241 4.74 27.93 7.23
C LEU A 241 3.85 28.52 8.33
N ARG A 242 4.27 29.62 8.97
CA ARG A 242 3.47 30.33 9.99
C ARG A 242 2.12 30.79 9.47
N HIS A 243 2.06 31.32 8.24
CA HIS A 243 0.81 31.79 7.65
C HIS A 243 -0.19 30.64 7.47
N ILE A 244 0.27 29.47 7.04
CA ILE A 244 -0.58 28.32 6.71
C ILE A 244 -1.07 27.60 7.98
N HIS A 245 -0.21 27.41 9.01
CA HIS A 245 -0.57 26.56 10.16
C HIS A 245 -1.01 27.31 11.43
N ARG A 246 -1.18 28.64 11.39
CA ARG A 246 -1.47 29.51 12.55
C ARG A 246 -2.49 29.01 13.57
N ARG A 247 -3.41 28.14 13.20
CA ARG A 247 -4.50 27.60 14.04
C ARG A 247 -4.69 26.10 13.95
N ARG A 248 -3.77 25.36 13.34
CA ARG A 248 -3.87 23.91 13.15
C ARG A 248 -2.57 23.25 13.54
N GLN A 249 -2.67 22.06 14.11
CA GLN A 249 -1.48 21.21 14.23
C GLN A 249 -0.89 20.94 12.86
N ALA A 250 0.43 20.91 12.80
CA ALA A 250 1.14 20.61 11.57
C ALA A 250 2.39 19.76 11.86
N ILE A 251 2.80 18.98 10.88
CA ILE A 251 4.05 18.23 10.87
C ILE A 251 4.64 18.28 9.46
N LEU A 252 5.96 18.28 9.36
CA LEU A 252 6.63 18.21 8.07
C LEU A 252 7.11 16.78 7.80
N TYR A 253 6.84 16.27 6.61
CA TYR A 253 7.34 14.99 6.13
C TYR A 253 8.36 15.18 5.01
N THR A 254 9.50 14.47 5.09
CA THR A 254 10.52 14.51 4.06
C THR A 254 11.22 13.16 3.90
N ILE A 255 11.67 12.88 2.66
CA ILE A 255 12.60 11.78 2.31
C ILE A 255 13.91 12.45 1.87
N PRO A 256 14.85 12.71 2.77
CA PRO A 256 16.04 13.51 2.44
C PRO A 256 17.08 12.78 1.62
N THR A 257 17.03 11.45 1.56
CA THR A 257 17.99 10.61 0.84
C THR A 257 17.26 9.72 -0.16
N LEU A 258 17.59 9.86 -1.45
CA LEU A 258 16.96 9.10 -2.54
C LEU A 258 15.44 9.26 -2.55
N HIS A 259 15.01 10.49 -2.63
CA HIS A 259 13.61 10.90 -2.54
C HIS A 259 12.72 10.11 -3.51
N ASN A 260 11.64 9.55 -3.02
CA ASN A 260 10.60 8.92 -3.83
C ASN A 260 9.50 9.93 -4.18
N PRO A 261 9.31 10.28 -5.48
CA PRO A 261 9.73 9.53 -6.67
C PRO A 261 11.02 10.05 -7.36
N THR A 262 11.59 11.19 -6.97
CA THR A 262 12.54 11.95 -7.79
C THR A 262 13.99 11.46 -7.75
N GLY A 263 14.35 10.55 -6.84
CA GLY A 263 15.73 10.08 -6.64
C GLY A 263 16.69 11.15 -6.05
N LYS A 264 16.22 12.36 -5.79
CA LYS A 264 17.04 13.46 -5.26
C LYS A 264 17.55 13.19 -3.85
N CYS A 265 18.71 13.76 -3.53
CA CYS A 265 19.30 13.72 -2.18
C CYS A 265 19.55 15.15 -1.70
N MET A 266 19.14 15.43 -0.48
CA MET A 266 19.46 16.70 0.19
C MET A 266 20.93 16.76 0.56
N THR A 267 21.58 17.88 0.32
CA THR A 267 22.90 18.19 0.86
C THR A 267 22.83 18.43 2.37
N MET A 268 23.97 18.38 3.05
CA MET A 268 24.02 18.70 4.49
C MET A 268 23.59 20.14 4.79
N ALA A 269 23.83 21.09 3.89
CA ALA A 269 23.39 22.47 4.04
C ALA A 269 21.85 22.54 4.00
N GLU A 270 21.20 21.84 3.06
CA GLU A 270 19.73 21.76 2.95
C GLU A 270 19.11 21.07 4.16
N LYS A 271 19.65 19.92 4.60
CA LYS A 271 19.21 19.22 5.82
C LYS A 271 19.29 20.11 7.05
N THR A 272 20.42 20.82 7.20
CA THR A 272 20.64 21.75 8.34
C THR A 272 19.69 22.93 8.28
N SER A 273 19.47 23.50 7.11
CA SER A 273 18.54 24.63 6.91
C SER A 273 17.11 24.23 7.22
N LEU A 274 16.68 23.04 6.73
CA LEU A 274 15.35 22.50 7.00
C LEU A 274 15.14 22.22 8.50
N TYR A 275 16.13 21.59 9.16
CA TYR A 275 16.06 21.34 10.60
C TYR A 275 15.94 22.64 11.40
N ARG A 276 16.79 23.64 11.12
CA ARG A 276 16.76 24.94 11.80
C ARG A 276 15.43 25.68 11.59
N LEU A 277 14.87 25.59 10.38
CA LEU A 277 13.55 26.15 10.10
C LEU A 277 12.47 25.48 10.95
N CYS A 278 12.46 24.14 10.99
CA CYS A 278 11.51 23.38 11.80
C CYS A 278 11.69 23.66 13.30
N GLU A 279 12.93 23.78 13.78
CA GLU A 279 13.25 24.11 15.18
C GLU A 279 12.75 25.49 15.57
N ALA A 280 13.01 26.51 14.74
CA ALA A 280 12.57 27.89 14.97
C ALA A 280 11.04 28.02 15.00
N GLU A 281 10.35 27.26 14.15
CA GLU A 281 8.88 27.27 14.06
C GLU A 281 8.21 26.25 15.00
N LYS A 282 8.98 25.48 15.79
CA LYS A 282 8.49 24.37 16.64
C LYS A 282 7.64 23.38 15.85
N LEU A 283 7.98 23.14 14.60
CA LEU A 283 7.29 22.25 13.68
C LEU A 283 7.93 20.86 13.75
N PRO A 284 7.24 19.83 14.25
CA PRO A 284 7.77 18.46 14.23
C PRO A 284 8.10 18.02 12.80
N LEU A 285 9.12 17.16 12.65
CA LEU A 285 9.61 16.69 11.37
C LEU A 285 9.63 15.16 11.36
N ILE A 286 9.05 14.56 10.33
CA ILE A 286 9.21 13.13 10.00
C ILE A 286 10.30 13.00 8.95
N GLU A 287 11.38 12.32 9.30
CA GLU A 287 12.44 11.93 8.39
C GLU A 287 12.24 10.46 7.99
N ASP A 288 11.84 10.23 6.74
CA ASP A 288 11.69 8.89 6.16
C ASP A 288 12.97 8.53 5.40
N ASP A 289 13.82 7.68 5.99
CA ASP A 289 15.18 7.39 5.52
C ASP A 289 15.35 5.93 5.09
N VAL A 290 14.31 5.31 4.52
CA VAL A 290 14.26 3.88 4.16
C VAL A 290 15.16 3.49 2.99
N TYR A 291 15.68 4.46 2.23
CA TYR A 291 16.50 4.23 1.04
C TYR A 291 18.00 4.48 1.23
N PHE A 292 18.45 5.05 2.35
CA PHE A 292 19.82 5.53 2.48
C PHE A 292 20.90 4.46 2.25
N GLU A 293 20.61 3.20 2.60
CA GLU A 293 21.54 2.07 2.37
C GLU A 293 21.78 1.80 0.89
N LEU A 294 20.88 2.24 0.03
CA LEU A 294 20.94 2.01 -1.41
C LEU A 294 21.72 3.11 -2.14
N MET A 295 22.32 4.07 -1.42
CA MET A 295 23.27 5.02 -2.02
C MET A 295 24.45 4.27 -2.60
N PHE A 296 24.82 4.54 -3.84
CA PHE A 296 25.98 3.92 -4.47
C PHE A 296 27.28 4.32 -3.77
N GLU A 297 27.39 5.60 -3.39
CA GLU A 297 28.48 6.12 -2.56
C GLU A 297 27.90 6.55 -1.20
N GLN A 298 28.10 5.72 -0.18
CA GLN A 298 27.50 5.93 1.14
C GLN A 298 27.89 7.24 1.82
N GLU A 299 29.14 7.66 1.62
CA GLU A 299 29.66 8.91 2.18
C GLU A 299 28.86 10.13 1.71
N GLN A 300 28.28 10.07 0.52
CA GLN A 300 27.45 11.15 -0.04
C GLN A 300 26.09 11.29 0.66
N ALA A 301 25.59 10.26 1.35
CA ALA A 301 24.36 10.36 2.12
C ALA A 301 24.51 11.30 3.34
N GLY A 302 25.70 11.38 3.90
CA GLY A 302 26.01 12.16 5.11
C GLY A 302 25.17 11.73 6.33
N PRO A 303 25.20 12.48 7.42
CA PRO A 303 24.34 12.27 8.58
C PRO A 303 22.84 12.45 8.26
N ALA A 304 21.99 11.78 9.04
CA ALA A 304 20.55 11.99 9.04
C ALA A 304 20.19 13.37 9.61
N ILE A 305 19.01 13.89 9.30
CA ILE A 305 18.47 15.10 9.97
C ILE A 305 18.30 14.82 11.46
N LYS A 306 17.89 13.59 11.83
CA LYS A 306 17.80 13.13 13.23
C LYS A 306 19.10 13.27 14.01
N ALA A 307 20.26 13.18 13.33
CA ALA A 307 21.56 13.38 13.97
C ALA A 307 21.80 14.84 14.44
N LEU A 308 21.07 15.81 13.86
CA LEU A 308 21.10 17.23 14.24
C LEU A 308 20.13 17.54 15.39
N ASP A 309 19.20 16.63 15.68
CA ASP A 309 18.07 16.86 16.58
C ASP A 309 18.50 16.91 18.06
N GLN A 310 18.49 18.10 18.63
CA GLN A 310 18.76 18.33 20.05
C GLN A 310 17.47 18.59 20.86
N SER A 311 16.40 18.92 20.22
CA SER A 311 15.11 19.29 20.82
C SER A 311 14.10 18.13 20.92
N GLY A 312 14.38 16.99 20.28
CA GLY A 312 13.51 15.80 20.27
C GLY A 312 12.32 15.93 19.33
N GLN A 313 12.36 16.85 18.36
CA GLN A 313 11.25 17.09 17.44
C GLN A 313 11.29 16.30 16.14
N VAL A 314 12.42 15.59 15.85
CA VAL A 314 12.54 14.75 14.66
C VAL A 314 12.11 13.33 14.98
N VAL A 315 11.12 12.84 14.23
CA VAL A 315 10.68 11.44 14.21
C VAL A 315 11.34 10.77 13.01
N TYR A 316 12.33 9.92 13.27
CA TYR A 316 13.07 9.19 12.23
C TYR A 316 12.42 7.85 11.94
N ILE A 317 12.25 7.50 10.67
CA ILE A 317 11.73 6.22 10.20
C ILE A 317 12.81 5.49 9.42
N GLY A 318 13.11 4.26 9.83
CA GLY A 318 13.96 3.32 9.10
C GLY A 318 13.23 2.02 8.81
N SER A 319 13.70 1.27 7.81
CA SER A 319 13.09 -0.02 7.45
C SER A 319 14.06 -0.89 6.65
N VAL A 320 13.95 -2.21 6.81
CA VAL A 320 14.63 -3.19 5.95
C VAL A 320 13.81 -3.64 4.76
N SER A 321 12.59 -3.09 4.57
CA SER A 321 11.70 -3.50 3.48
C SER A 321 12.24 -3.23 2.08
N LYS A 322 13.11 -2.21 1.93
CA LYS A 322 13.71 -1.85 0.63
C LYS A 322 15.12 -2.41 0.44
N THR A 323 15.67 -3.01 1.47
CA THR A 323 17.07 -3.43 1.48
C THR A 323 17.27 -4.92 1.72
N LEU A 324 16.39 -5.56 2.48
CA LEU A 324 16.50 -6.98 2.81
C LEU A 324 15.31 -7.77 2.25
N SER A 325 14.09 -7.47 2.70
CA SER A 325 12.89 -8.11 2.18
C SER A 325 11.63 -7.33 2.59
N PRO A 326 10.75 -6.99 1.66
CA PRO A 326 9.45 -6.40 1.99
C PRO A 326 8.58 -7.37 2.80
N GLY A 327 8.72 -8.69 2.62
CA GLY A 327 7.95 -9.73 3.31
C GLY A 327 8.25 -9.86 4.80
N LEU A 328 9.41 -9.42 5.28
CA LEU A 328 9.74 -9.44 6.71
C LEU A 328 8.93 -8.44 7.53
N ARG A 329 8.41 -7.38 6.92
CA ARG A 329 7.59 -6.37 7.61
C ARG A 329 8.26 -5.78 8.85
N ILE A 330 9.54 -5.41 8.79
CA ILE A 330 10.29 -4.77 9.87
C ILE A 330 10.76 -3.38 9.47
N GLY A 331 10.39 -2.41 10.28
CA GLY A 331 10.88 -1.05 10.32
C GLY A 331 10.98 -0.57 11.76
N TRP A 332 11.41 0.65 11.97
CA TRP A 332 11.52 1.26 13.29
C TRP A 332 11.27 2.77 13.24
N VAL A 333 10.79 3.28 14.35
CA VAL A 333 10.68 4.71 14.62
C VAL A 333 11.68 5.07 15.71
N ILE A 334 12.43 6.17 15.54
CA ILE A 334 13.29 6.75 16.56
C ILE A 334 12.77 8.15 16.89
N ALA A 335 12.34 8.35 18.13
CA ALA A 335 11.78 9.61 18.60
C ALA A 335 11.99 9.78 20.10
N SER A 336 11.52 10.89 20.68
CA SER A 336 11.51 11.10 22.13
C SER A 336 10.65 10.06 22.87
N THR A 337 11.00 9.76 24.10
CA THR A 337 10.31 8.75 24.92
C THR A 337 8.79 8.91 24.96
N PRO A 338 8.20 10.11 25.14
CA PRO A 338 6.74 10.28 25.13
C PRO A 338 6.10 9.87 23.80
N VAL A 339 6.76 10.18 22.68
CA VAL A 339 6.29 9.78 21.36
C VAL A 339 6.32 8.25 21.24
N ILE A 340 7.44 7.61 21.58
CA ILE A 340 7.59 6.16 21.49
C ILE A 340 6.57 5.42 22.38
N GLN A 341 6.35 5.89 23.61
CA GLN A 341 5.34 5.32 24.50
C GLN A 341 3.93 5.42 23.89
N ARG A 342 3.61 6.57 23.31
CA ARG A 342 2.30 6.77 22.65
C ARG A 342 2.12 5.85 21.44
N LEU A 343 3.15 5.71 20.59
CA LEU A 343 3.09 4.81 19.43
C LEU A 343 2.97 3.35 19.87
N ALA A 344 3.69 2.93 20.92
CA ALA A 344 3.61 1.59 21.47
C ALA A 344 2.23 1.26 22.05
N ASP A 345 1.60 2.21 22.74
CA ASP A 345 0.24 2.06 23.27
C ASP A 345 -0.78 1.83 22.16
N ILE A 346 -0.73 2.63 21.10
CA ILE A 346 -1.63 2.46 19.95
C ILE A 346 -1.37 1.14 19.25
N LYS A 347 -0.09 0.80 19.06
CA LYS A 347 0.31 -0.45 18.43
C LYS A 347 -0.21 -1.67 19.21
N MET A 348 -0.21 -1.62 20.53
CA MET A 348 -0.82 -2.64 21.38
C MET A 348 -2.30 -2.85 21.06
N GLN A 349 -3.02 -1.78 20.74
CA GLN A 349 -4.45 -1.84 20.41
C GLN A 349 -4.71 -2.28 18.96
N MET A 350 -3.73 -2.12 18.05
CA MET A 350 -3.89 -2.42 16.62
C MET A 350 -3.48 -3.86 16.26
N ASP A 351 -2.31 -4.32 16.72
CA ASP A 351 -1.73 -5.59 16.26
C ASP A 351 -0.98 -6.38 17.35
N TYR A 352 -1.03 -5.96 18.61
CA TYR A 352 -0.32 -6.56 19.74
C TYR A 352 1.20 -6.64 19.58
N GLY A 353 1.78 -6.17 18.50
CA GLY A 353 3.21 -6.17 18.25
C GLY A 353 3.62 -6.75 16.89
N SER A 354 4.84 -6.47 16.47
CA SER A 354 5.40 -6.97 15.21
C SER A 354 5.81 -8.44 15.34
N SER A 355 5.86 -9.17 14.22
CA SER A 355 6.27 -10.57 14.13
C SER A 355 7.57 -10.84 14.91
N ALA A 356 7.52 -11.73 15.89
CA ALA A 356 8.68 -12.10 16.69
C ALA A 356 9.78 -12.76 15.84
N ILE A 357 9.40 -13.65 14.92
CA ILE A 357 10.32 -14.34 14.00
C ILE A 357 11.05 -13.33 13.10
N SER A 358 10.30 -12.40 12.48
CA SER A 358 10.89 -11.39 11.62
C SER A 358 11.87 -10.48 12.39
N GLN A 359 11.55 -10.15 13.65
CA GLN A 359 12.43 -9.37 14.50
C GLN A 359 13.75 -10.12 14.78
N GLN A 360 13.70 -11.42 15.06
CA GLN A 360 14.90 -12.23 15.29
C GLN A 360 15.76 -12.34 14.04
N ILE A 361 15.17 -12.52 12.86
CA ILE A 361 15.92 -12.55 11.60
C ILE A 361 16.69 -11.22 11.42
N VAL A 362 16.01 -10.09 11.55
CA VAL A 362 16.65 -8.78 11.35
C VAL A 362 17.72 -8.51 12.40
N GLU A 363 17.46 -8.87 13.68
CA GLU A 363 18.47 -8.79 14.75
C GLU A 363 19.72 -9.61 14.42
N HIS A 364 19.53 -10.88 14.04
CA HIS A 364 20.60 -11.78 13.67
C HIS A 364 21.46 -11.19 12.53
N TRP A 365 20.80 -10.69 11.49
CA TRP A 365 21.48 -10.10 10.34
C TRP A 365 22.28 -8.86 10.70
N LEU A 366 21.74 -7.96 11.53
CA LEU A 366 22.44 -6.77 11.99
C LEU A 366 23.64 -7.09 12.89
N ARG A 367 23.54 -8.14 13.74
CA ARG A 367 24.60 -8.50 14.68
C ARG A 367 25.74 -9.30 14.06
N THR A 368 25.46 -10.09 13.04
CA THR A 368 26.46 -11.00 12.42
C THR A 368 27.19 -10.38 11.24
N GLY A 369 26.80 -9.18 10.79
CA GLY A 369 27.38 -8.56 9.59
C GLY A 369 26.84 -9.09 8.26
N LEU A 370 25.88 -10.01 8.28
CA LEU A 370 25.21 -10.52 7.06
C LEU A 370 24.50 -9.39 6.31
N TYR A 371 23.90 -8.47 7.06
CA TYR A 371 23.20 -7.35 6.48
C TYR A 371 24.15 -6.44 5.68
N GLU A 372 25.29 -6.06 6.22
CA GLU A 372 26.28 -5.21 5.56
C GLU A 372 26.88 -5.90 4.32
N SER A 373 27.10 -7.22 4.40
CA SER A 373 27.58 -8.01 3.27
C SER A 373 26.58 -8.03 2.13
N HIS A 374 25.30 -8.29 2.44
CA HIS A 374 24.22 -8.26 1.48
C HIS A 374 24.06 -6.88 0.83
N ILE A 375 24.08 -5.80 1.62
CA ILE A 375 23.93 -4.43 1.11
C ILE A 375 25.05 -4.08 0.11
N ARG A 376 26.28 -4.51 0.34
CA ARG A 376 27.38 -4.28 -0.62
C ARG A 376 27.09 -4.94 -1.96
N GLN A 377 26.69 -6.21 -1.95
CA GLN A 377 26.34 -6.94 -3.18
C GLN A 377 25.12 -6.32 -3.89
N LEU A 378 24.10 -5.97 -3.13
CA LEU A 378 22.90 -5.34 -3.66
C LEU A 378 23.19 -4.00 -4.34
N ARG A 379 24.09 -3.18 -3.78
CA ARG A 379 24.49 -1.90 -4.39
C ARG A 379 25.19 -2.08 -5.72
N GLU A 380 26.10 -3.04 -5.82
CA GLU A 380 26.82 -3.32 -7.08
C GLU A 380 25.83 -3.77 -8.16
N GLU A 381 24.89 -4.63 -7.81
CA GLU A 381 23.88 -5.10 -8.74
C GLU A 381 22.95 -3.97 -9.17
N LEU A 382 22.47 -3.14 -8.24
CA LEU A 382 21.64 -1.98 -8.56
C LEU A 382 22.40 -0.93 -9.40
N ARG A 383 23.71 -0.76 -9.18
CA ARG A 383 24.55 0.11 -9.99
C ARG A 383 24.63 -0.37 -11.44
N SER A 384 24.82 -1.68 -11.65
CA SER A 384 24.83 -2.29 -12.99
C SER A 384 23.51 -2.07 -13.72
N ARG A 385 22.40 -2.34 -13.03
CA ARG A 385 21.03 -2.15 -13.56
C ARG A 385 20.73 -0.68 -13.86
N ALA A 386 21.18 0.23 -13.01
CA ALA A 386 21.06 1.67 -13.26
C ALA A 386 21.81 2.09 -14.53
N ALA A 387 23.04 1.59 -14.73
CA ALA A 387 23.84 1.87 -15.91
C ALA A 387 23.15 1.33 -17.20
N LEU A 388 22.54 0.13 -17.14
CA LEU A 388 21.76 -0.41 -18.25
C LEU A 388 20.54 0.49 -18.55
N MET A 389 19.80 0.90 -17.53
CA MET A 389 18.64 1.80 -17.69
C MET A 389 19.06 3.14 -18.32
N GLU A 390 20.16 3.74 -17.87
CA GLU A 390 20.68 4.99 -18.47
C GLU A 390 21.09 4.81 -19.92
N LYS A 391 21.70 3.68 -20.26
CA LYS A 391 22.03 3.34 -21.66
C LYS A 391 20.76 3.28 -22.54
N LEU A 392 19.70 2.61 -22.05
CA LEU A 392 18.43 2.50 -22.76
C LEU A 392 17.72 3.87 -22.87
N LEU A 393 17.77 4.68 -21.82
CA LEU A 393 17.22 6.04 -21.82
C LEU A 393 17.93 6.92 -22.87
N ASN A 394 19.25 6.88 -22.93
CA ASN A 394 20.02 7.61 -23.94
C ASN A 394 19.70 7.12 -25.36
N GLN A 395 19.52 5.81 -25.55
CA GLN A 395 19.21 5.22 -26.84
C GLN A 395 17.83 5.63 -27.37
N TYR A 396 16.82 5.65 -26.49
CA TYR A 396 15.43 5.84 -26.90
C TYR A 396 14.91 7.26 -26.68
N PHE A 397 15.38 7.96 -25.62
CA PHE A 397 14.77 9.21 -25.14
C PHE A 397 15.75 10.39 -25.05
N GLY A 398 17.00 10.23 -25.46
CA GLY A 398 18.03 11.28 -25.32
C GLY A 398 17.67 12.63 -25.95
N GLU A 399 16.80 12.66 -26.97
CA GLU A 399 16.34 13.90 -27.63
C GLU A 399 14.99 14.41 -27.10
N THR A 400 14.18 13.55 -26.42
CA THR A 400 12.79 13.85 -26.08
C THR A 400 12.54 13.98 -24.58
N ALA A 401 13.51 13.56 -23.77
CA ALA A 401 13.38 13.59 -22.31
C ALA A 401 14.70 13.89 -21.61
N THR A 402 14.60 14.25 -20.32
CA THR A 402 15.75 14.50 -19.44
C THR A 402 15.56 13.75 -18.13
N TRP A 403 16.66 13.43 -17.48
CA TRP A 403 16.70 12.80 -16.15
C TRP A 403 18.00 13.12 -15.43
N ASP A 404 17.97 12.98 -14.11
CA ASP A 404 19.21 13.01 -13.32
C ASP A 404 19.78 11.58 -13.21
N SER A 405 21.09 11.41 -13.35
CA SER A 405 21.75 10.12 -13.14
C SER A 405 21.53 9.63 -11.71
N PRO A 406 21.09 8.37 -11.52
CA PRO A 406 20.78 7.86 -10.20
C PRO A 406 22.04 7.76 -9.32
N ARG A 407 21.93 8.25 -8.09
CA ARG A 407 22.97 8.11 -7.06
C ARG A 407 22.78 6.87 -6.19
N GLY A 408 21.77 6.06 -6.51
CA GLY A 408 21.34 4.89 -5.75
C GLY A 408 19.84 4.68 -5.82
N GLY A 409 19.32 3.81 -4.96
CA GLY A 409 17.89 3.52 -4.87
C GLY A 409 17.38 2.65 -6.00
N PHE A 410 16.17 2.91 -6.43
CA PHE A 410 15.44 2.11 -7.42
C PHE A 410 15.04 2.90 -8.66
N TYR A 411 15.04 4.25 -8.58
CA TYR A 411 14.25 5.08 -9.45
C TYR A 411 15.06 6.04 -10.28
N ILE A 412 14.58 6.25 -11.51
CA ILE A 412 14.88 7.41 -12.34
C ILE A 412 13.58 8.18 -12.55
N TRP A 413 13.61 9.49 -12.35
CA TRP A 413 12.52 10.41 -12.61
C TRP A 413 12.69 10.99 -14.01
N LEU A 414 12.09 10.31 -15.01
CA LEU A 414 12.16 10.68 -16.40
C LEU A 414 11.19 11.82 -16.71
N ARG A 415 11.71 12.95 -17.24
CA ARG A 415 10.92 14.11 -17.62
C ARG A 415 10.90 14.26 -19.14
N PHE A 416 9.76 14.08 -19.76
CA PHE A 416 9.53 14.40 -21.16
C PHE A 416 9.46 15.92 -21.40
N HIS A 417 9.88 16.38 -22.58
CA HIS A 417 9.77 17.78 -22.97
C HIS A 417 8.30 18.19 -23.06
N GLU A 418 7.45 17.33 -23.59
CA GLU A 418 6.01 17.51 -23.74
C GLU A 418 5.21 16.79 -22.64
N PRO A 419 4.01 17.26 -22.27
CA PRO A 419 3.18 16.67 -21.20
C PRO A 419 2.41 15.44 -21.69
N ILE A 420 3.13 14.42 -22.17
CA ILE A 420 2.56 13.21 -22.79
C ILE A 420 2.11 12.14 -21.78
N VAL A 421 2.45 12.30 -20.50
CA VAL A 421 2.17 11.29 -19.47
C VAL A 421 0.73 11.43 -18.99
N THR A 422 -0.17 10.82 -19.74
CA THR A 422 -1.62 10.85 -19.51
C THR A 422 -2.16 9.49 -19.06
N THR A 423 -3.40 9.46 -18.58
CA THR A 423 -4.12 8.21 -18.31
C THR A 423 -4.26 7.35 -19.57
N GLU A 424 -4.38 7.99 -20.76
CA GLU A 424 -4.44 7.27 -22.02
C GLU A 424 -3.14 6.53 -22.32
N LEU A 425 -1.98 7.19 -22.19
CA LEU A 425 -0.68 6.54 -22.33
C LEU A 425 -0.54 5.37 -21.36
N PHE A 426 -0.90 5.58 -20.07
CA PHE A 426 -0.89 4.53 -19.07
C PHE A 426 -1.70 3.31 -19.50
N MET A 427 -2.95 3.51 -19.96
CA MET A 427 -3.83 2.42 -20.39
C MET A 427 -3.34 1.71 -21.66
N ARG A 428 -2.71 2.43 -22.60
CA ARG A 428 -2.10 1.82 -23.80
C ARG A 428 -0.93 0.92 -23.43
N LEU A 429 -0.04 1.39 -22.55
CA LEU A 429 1.09 0.60 -22.03
C LEU A 429 0.60 -0.65 -21.28
N LEU A 430 -0.42 -0.50 -20.45
CA LEU A 430 -1.00 -1.61 -19.70
C LEU A 430 -1.58 -2.69 -20.63
N LYS A 431 -2.25 -2.31 -21.71
CA LYS A 431 -2.71 -3.25 -22.77
C LYS A 431 -1.54 -3.99 -23.45
N LYS A 432 -0.36 -3.40 -23.47
CA LYS A 432 0.88 -4.02 -23.96
C LYS A 432 1.64 -4.79 -22.88
N LYS A 433 1.02 -4.97 -21.68
CA LYS A 433 1.62 -5.63 -20.55
C LYS A 433 2.88 -4.92 -20.02
N VAL A 434 2.91 -3.60 -20.10
CA VAL A 434 3.94 -2.75 -19.50
C VAL A 434 3.30 -1.84 -18.45
N LEU A 435 3.76 -1.95 -17.22
CA LEU A 435 3.29 -1.18 -16.08
C LEU A 435 4.30 -0.10 -15.71
N ILE A 436 3.86 1.16 -15.77
CA ILE A 436 4.63 2.33 -15.33
C ILE A 436 3.99 2.99 -14.12
N ASN A 437 4.76 3.84 -13.43
CA ASN A 437 4.20 4.74 -12.43
C ASN A 437 4.21 6.17 -12.99
N PRO A 438 3.07 6.66 -13.50
CA PRO A 438 2.97 7.99 -14.10
C PRO A 438 3.13 9.08 -13.04
N GLY A 439 3.74 10.21 -13.43
CA GLY A 439 4.06 11.30 -12.51
C GLY A 439 2.85 11.89 -11.81
N TYR A 440 1.70 11.97 -12.50
CA TYR A 440 0.49 12.58 -11.94
C TYR A 440 -0.07 11.89 -10.67
N ILE A 441 0.40 10.67 -10.33
CA ILE A 441 0.05 10.06 -9.04
C ILE A 441 0.89 10.60 -7.87
N TYR A 442 1.99 11.31 -8.16
CA TYR A 442 2.90 11.89 -7.17
C TYR A 442 2.75 13.40 -6.99
N GLY A 443 2.07 14.07 -7.93
CA GLY A 443 1.83 15.50 -7.86
C GLY A 443 0.90 16.02 -8.97
N PRO A 444 0.19 17.12 -8.74
CA PRO A 444 -0.85 17.60 -9.67
C PRO A 444 -0.29 18.11 -11.01
N ASN A 445 0.98 18.53 -11.06
CA ASN A 445 1.59 19.12 -12.25
C ASN A 445 2.60 18.20 -12.95
N GLU A 446 2.51 16.89 -12.70
CA GLU A 446 3.54 15.91 -13.10
C GLU A 446 3.19 15.15 -14.40
N GLY A 447 2.41 15.75 -15.29
CA GLY A 447 2.05 15.17 -16.60
C GLY A 447 3.23 15.01 -17.57
N HIS A 448 4.39 15.56 -17.25
CA HIS A 448 5.65 15.37 -18.00
C HIS A 448 6.46 14.16 -17.53
N HIS A 449 6.13 13.55 -16.38
CA HIS A 449 7.05 12.67 -15.69
C HIS A 449 6.56 11.21 -15.60
N ILE A 450 7.53 10.29 -15.66
CA ILE A 450 7.35 8.88 -15.28
C ILE A 450 8.42 8.53 -14.26
N ARG A 451 8.02 7.81 -13.18
CA ARG A 451 8.97 7.14 -12.31
C ARG A 451 9.28 5.77 -12.90
N LEU A 452 10.50 5.57 -13.35
CA LEU A 452 11.02 4.29 -13.81
C LEU A 452 11.82 3.61 -12.70
N SER A 453 11.72 2.28 -12.62
CA SER A 453 12.46 1.44 -11.68
C SER A 453 13.36 0.48 -12.44
N TYR A 454 14.63 0.42 -12.04
CA TYR A 454 15.61 -0.56 -12.54
C TYR A 454 15.82 -1.73 -11.57
N ALA A 455 15.10 -1.75 -10.45
CA ALA A 455 15.31 -2.71 -9.38
C ALA A 455 14.54 -4.02 -9.54
N TYR A 456 13.39 -4.02 -10.26
CA TYR A 456 12.48 -5.16 -10.31
C TYR A 456 12.66 -6.05 -11.54
N CYS A 457 12.63 -5.48 -12.73
CA CYS A 457 12.69 -6.21 -13.99
C CYS A 457 14.03 -6.95 -14.17
N SER A 458 14.01 -8.05 -14.93
CA SER A 458 15.25 -8.61 -15.49
C SER A 458 15.86 -7.66 -16.54
N GLU A 459 17.08 -7.90 -16.96
CA GLU A 459 17.71 -7.09 -18.03
C GLU A 459 16.94 -7.18 -19.35
N GLU A 460 16.46 -8.39 -19.71
CA GLU A 460 15.64 -8.62 -20.89
C GLU A 460 14.30 -7.88 -20.83
N GLU A 461 13.64 -7.95 -19.67
CA GLU A 461 12.38 -7.22 -19.44
C GLU A 461 12.60 -5.70 -19.47
N LEU A 462 13.72 -5.18 -18.95
CA LEU A 462 14.07 -3.76 -19.06
C LEU A 462 14.21 -3.34 -20.53
N VAL A 463 14.94 -4.10 -21.34
CA VAL A 463 15.12 -3.79 -22.77
C VAL A 463 13.77 -3.82 -23.49
N GLN A 464 12.98 -4.88 -23.31
CA GLN A 464 11.68 -5.03 -23.96
C GLN A 464 10.70 -3.94 -23.50
N GLY A 465 10.63 -3.68 -22.20
CA GLY A 465 9.72 -2.68 -21.65
C GLY A 465 10.05 -1.26 -22.10
N MET A 466 11.33 -0.90 -22.18
CA MET A 466 11.79 0.40 -22.66
C MET A 466 11.53 0.58 -24.17
N GLU A 467 11.68 -0.46 -24.98
CA GLU A 467 11.32 -0.42 -26.40
C GLU A 467 9.81 -0.19 -26.60
N ILE A 468 8.97 -0.91 -25.83
CA ILE A 468 7.51 -0.71 -25.89
C ILE A 468 7.15 0.70 -25.43
N LEU A 469 7.73 1.19 -24.34
CA LEU A 469 7.50 2.55 -23.84
C LEU A 469 7.83 3.58 -24.93
N TYR A 470 8.99 3.44 -25.59
CA TYR A 470 9.40 4.33 -26.69
C TYR A 470 8.39 4.34 -27.83
N ARG A 471 7.99 3.16 -28.31
CA ARG A 471 7.00 3.05 -29.40
C ARG A 471 5.67 3.72 -29.06
N GLU A 472 5.17 3.53 -27.84
CA GLU A 472 3.90 4.12 -27.40
C GLU A 472 3.99 5.65 -27.19
N THR A 473 5.16 6.19 -26.89
CA THR A 473 5.36 7.65 -26.78
C THR A 473 5.57 8.32 -28.13
N CYS A 474 6.08 7.62 -29.15
CA CYS A 474 6.23 8.16 -30.53
C CYS A 474 4.91 8.29 -31.31
N VAL A 475 3.81 7.70 -30.82
CA VAL A 475 2.47 7.76 -31.44
C VAL A 475 1.70 9.02 -30.99
N LEU A 476 2.25 9.78 -30.06
CA LEU A 476 1.67 11.03 -29.54
C LEU A 476 2.32 12.25 -30.20
#